data_b8190179aeab18ff6135607ceabf2376
#
_entry.id   b8190179aeab18ff6135607ceabf2376
#
_cell.length_a   1.000
_cell.length_b   1.000
_cell.length_c   1.000
_cell.angle_alpha   90.00
_cell.angle_beta   90.00
_cell.angle_gamma   90.00
#
_symmetry.space_group_name_H-M   'P 1'
#
loop_
_entity.id
_entity.type
_entity.pdbx_description
1 polymer ?
#
loop_
_entity_poly.entity_id
_entity_poly.type
_entity_poly.pdbx_seq_one_letter_code
_entity_poly.pdbx_strand_id
1 'polypeptide(L)'
;MHVSRRTFITSAVAGSALAAVGARPAAAASPPGDVVGKITVGYQGWFACIGDGAPINAWWHWSQNNSQPPSPTNTTIVAWPDMREYTRTYRTAYGNLGNGQPATLFSSYDQQTVDTHFRWMRENNIDTAALQRFNPNGGEGATRDAMATKVRGAAEANGRKFYIMYDVSGWTNFHPEIKTDWTAKMSALTASPAYARQNGKPVVCIWGFGFTEDKHPSDAAACLDVVNWFKAQGCYVIGGVPTYWRQGINDCRPGFINVFHALNMLSPWMVGRIGKIADTDSFYANVNTPDQAYCNSHGIDYQPCVLPGDVKGRQRAHGDFMWRQFYNMVRLGAQGIYISMFDEFNEGNQIAKTAENASMIPTGSGLLGLDEDGTVCSSDYYLRLTGDGGRMLKGQIALTSVRPTQPVVGTPPSTAISLRSRADNMYVTAENAGTQPLIANRTTIGGWEQFDRVDLGNGNIALKARANGKYVCADNAGAAPLIANRDTIGGWETFQQINNPDGTISLKAQANGKYVCADNAGASALIANRDAIGPWESFDLITPLVR
;
A
#
# COMPACT_ATOMS: atom_id res chain seq x y z
N MET A 1 47.77 -84.06 -30.71
CA MET A 1 47.93 -82.82 -29.97
C MET A 1 46.73 -81.97 -30.27
N HIS A 2 46.00 -81.61 -29.22
CA HIS A 2 44.70 -80.95 -29.26
C HIS A 2 44.79 -79.48 -29.64
N VAL A 3 43.88 -79.02 -30.48
CA VAL A 3 43.43 -77.64 -30.50
C VAL A 3 41.91 -77.59 -30.67
N SER A 4 41.25 -77.09 -29.67
CA SER A 4 39.81 -76.89 -29.52
C SER A 4 39.32 -75.69 -30.34
N ARG A 5 38.23 -75.87 -31.11
CA ARG A 5 37.50 -74.79 -31.76
C ARG A 5 36.36 -74.30 -30.80
N ARG A 6 36.37 -73.06 -30.44
CA ARG A 6 35.24 -72.39 -29.74
C ARG A 6 34.34 -71.73 -30.79
N THR A 7 33.08 -72.10 -30.78
CA THR A 7 31.99 -71.52 -31.59
C THR A 7 31.52 -70.20 -30.92
N PHE A 8 31.52 -69.15 -31.71
CA PHE A 8 30.89 -67.87 -31.28
C PHE A 8 29.44 -67.85 -31.68
N ILE A 9 28.52 -67.71 -30.72
CA ILE A 9 27.09 -67.46 -30.97
C ILE A 9 26.91 -65.92 -30.93
N THR A 10 26.53 -65.36 -32.07
CA THR A 10 26.16 -63.95 -32.19
C THR A 10 24.69 -63.78 -31.77
N SER A 11 24.45 -63.20 -30.60
CA SER A 11 23.13 -62.76 -30.16
C SER A 11 22.83 -61.39 -30.77
N ALA A 12 21.83 -61.30 -31.62
CA ALA A 12 21.30 -60.00 -32.08
C ALA A 12 20.51 -59.36 -30.98
N VAL A 13 21.00 -58.20 -30.46
CA VAL A 13 20.26 -57.32 -29.54
C VAL A 13 19.40 -56.40 -30.38
N ALA A 14 18.08 -56.57 -30.31
CA ALA A 14 17.11 -55.65 -30.87
C ALA A 14 17.12 -54.38 -30.01
N GLY A 15 17.69 -53.29 -30.52
CA GLY A 15 17.67 -51.97 -29.89
C GLY A 15 16.28 -51.35 -29.99
N SER A 16 15.57 -51.27 -28.88
CA SER A 16 14.37 -50.44 -28.76
C SER A 16 14.81 -48.97 -28.74
N ALA A 17 14.52 -48.25 -29.81
CA ALA A 17 14.66 -46.80 -29.85
C ALA A 17 13.62 -46.17 -28.89
N LEU A 18 14.01 -45.80 -27.66
CA LEU A 18 13.24 -44.86 -26.89
C LEU A 18 13.33 -43.51 -27.59
N ALA A 19 12.18 -43.07 -28.14
CA ALA A 19 12.01 -41.69 -28.56
C ALA A 19 12.16 -40.82 -27.32
N ALA A 20 13.28 -40.11 -27.21
CA ALA A 20 13.43 -39.02 -26.25
C ALA A 20 12.39 -37.95 -26.59
N VAL A 21 11.30 -37.92 -25.86
CA VAL A 21 10.42 -36.75 -25.85
C VAL A 21 11.28 -35.63 -25.30
N GLY A 22 11.80 -34.80 -26.18
CA GLY A 22 12.58 -33.63 -25.82
C GLY A 22 11.74 -32.78 -24.88
N ALA A 23 12.18 -32.64 -23.63
CA ALA A 23 11.62 -31.66 -22.73
C ALA A 23 11.73 -30.31 -23.44
N ARG A 24 10.57 -29.70 -23.75
CA ARG A 24 10.55 -28.31 -24.21
C ARG A 24 11.25 -27.48 -23.13
N PRO A 25 12.19 -26.58 -23.50
CA PRO A 25 12.74 -25.66 -22.51
C PRO A 25 11.58 -24.93 -21.85
N ALA A 26 11.60 -24.83 -20.53
CA ALA A 26 10.61 -24.02 -19.79
C ALA A 26 10.55 -22.64 -20.46
N ALA A 27 9.34 -22.23 -20.86
CA ALA A 27 9.18 -20.91 -21.45
C ALA A 27 9.65 -19.89 -20.42
N ALA A 28 10.51 -18.95 -20.85
CA ALA A 28 10.99 -17.91 -19.96
C ALA A 28 9.81 -17.05 -19.46
N ALA A 29 9.81 -16.69 -18.19
CA ALA A 29 8.85 -15.73 -17.64
C ALA A 29 8.86 -14.43 -18.46
N SER A 30 7.71 -13.76 -18.55
CA SER A 30 7.62 -12.48 -19.26
C SER A 30 8.58 -11.45 -18.65
N PRO A 31 9.19 -10.57 -19.47
CA PRO A 31 10.01 -9.47 -18.93
C PRO A 31 9.15 -8.49 -18.12
N PRO A 32 9.78 -7.70 -17.23
CA PRO A 32 9.06 -6.65 -16.49
C PRO A 32 8.26 -5.72 -17.42
N GLY A 33 7.03 -5.43 -17.01
CA GLY A 33 6.10 -4.55 -17.73
C GLY A 33 5.23 -3.76 -16.75
N ASP A 34 3.95 -3.58 -17.07
CA ASP A 34 3.04 -2.86 -16.18
C ASP A 34 2.31 -3.78 -15.15
N VAL A 35 2.47 -5.11 -15.27
CA VAL A 35 1.95 -6.09 -14.30
C VAL A 35 3.02 -7.08 -13.83
N VAL A 36 3.93 -7.53 -14.71
CA VAL A 36 5.09 -8.33 -14.32
C VAL A 36 6.13 -7.44 -13.64
N GLY A 37 6.63 -7.85 -12.47
CA GLY A 37 7.53 -7.07 -11.63
C GLY A 37 6.84 -5.89 -10.93
N LYS A 38 5.52 -5.93 -10.77
CA LYS A 38 4.70 -4.82 -10.26
C LYS A 38 3.75 -5.26 -9.15
N ILE A 39 3.37 -4.27 -8.34
CA ILE A 39 2.22 -4.38 -7.44
C ILE A 39 0.98 -3.90 -8.19
N THR A 40 0.02 -4.78 -8.31
CA THR A 40 -1.33 -4.45 -8.78
C THR A 40 -2.28 -4.44 -7.60
N VAL A 41 -3.12 -3.43 -7.48
CA VAL A 41 -4.18 -3.39 -6.46
C VAL A 41 -5.54 -3.59 -7.12
N GLY A 42 -6.39 -4.43 -6.54
CA GLY A 42 -7.80 -4.44 -6.90
C GLY A 42 -8.44 -3.13 -6.48
N TYR A 43 -9.11 -2.47 -7.40
CA TYR A 43 -9.78 -1.19 -7.19
C TYR A 43 -11.26 -1.32 -7.51
N GLN A 44 -12.10 -1.28 -6.47
CA GLN A 44 -13.55 -1.42 -6.62
C GLN A 44 -14.15 -0.14 -7.20
N GLY A 45 -13.88 1.01 -6.60
CA GLY A 45 -14.43 2.28 -7.01
C GLY A 45 -15.96 2.27 -7.04
N TRP A 46 -16.61 1.55 -6.12
CA TRP A 46 -18.05 1.26 -6.18
C TRP A 46 -18.89 1.98 -5.13
N PHE A 47 -18.28 2.61 -4.16
CA PHE A 47 -19.00 3.34 -3.12
C PHE A 47 -19.66 4.59 -3.68
N ALA A 48 -20.98 4.69 -3.57
CA ALA A 48 -21.73 5.87 -4.03
C ALA A 48 -22.61 6.41 -2.90
N CYS A 49 -22.97 7.69 -3.01
CA CYS A 49 -23.79 8.39 -2.04
C CYS A 49 -24.96 9.10 -2.76
N ILE A 50 -26.12 9.16 -2.13
CA ILE A 50 -27.23 9.96 -2.66
C ILE A 50 -26.76 11.42 -2.79
N GLY A 51 -26.95 12.00 -3.96
CA GLY A 51 -26.58 13.39 -4.27
C GLY A 51 -25.14 13.60 -4.74
N ASP A 52 -24.37 12.52 -5.00
CA ASP A 52 -23.01 12.59 -5.56
C ASP A 52 -22.99 12.82 -7.07
N GLY A 53 -24.14 12.65 -7.74
CA GLY A 53 -24.29 12.75 -9.18
C GLY A 53 -24.09 11.43 -9.92
N ALA A 54 -23.81 10.32 -9.21
CA ALA A 54 -23.74 9.00 -9.82
C ALA A 54 -25.11 8.60 -10.40
N PRO A 55 -25.16 7.97 -11.59
CA PRO A 55 -26.41 7.48 -12.17
C PRO A 55 -27.21 6.55 -11.24
N ILE A 56 -26.53 5.78 -10.40
CA ILE A 56 -27.17 4.89 -9.44
C ILE A 56 -27.91 5.64 -8.32
N ASN A 57 -27.47 6.85 -7.97
CA ASN A 57 -28.04 7.74 -6.95
C ASN A 57 -28.50 6.99 -5.68
N ALA A 58 -27.61 6.25 -5.05
CA ALA A 58 -27.87 5.39 -3.90
C ALA A 58 -26.69 5.41 -2.94
N TRP A 59 -26.89 5.00 -1.67
CA TRP A 59 -25.82 4.67 -0.72
C TRP A 59 -25.23 3.29 -1.04
N TRP A 60 -24.71 3.16 -2.27
CA TRP A 60 -24.26 1.91 -2.83
C TRP A 60 -23.01 1.40 -2.11
N HIS A 61 -23.03 0.16 -1.70
CA HIS A 61 -22.01 -0.50 -0.87
C HIS A 61 -21.74 0.12 0.51
N TRP A 62 -22.36 1.26 0.86
CA TRP A 62 -22.31 1.81 2.22
C TRP A 62 -23.42 1.28 3.13
N SER A 63 -24.60 1.02 2.58
CA SER A 63 -25.80 0.65 3.30
C SER A 63 -26.43 -0.64 2.78
N GLN A 64 -27.04 -1.43 3.68
CA GLN A 64 -27.87 -2.57 3.30
C GLN A 64 -29.13 -2.11 2.54
N ASN A 65 -29.86 -1.16 3.12
CA ASN A 65 -30.89 -0.41 2.42
C ASN A 65 -30.26 0.84 1.81
N ASN A 66 -29.89 0.76 0.54
CA ASN A 66 -29.15 1.80 -0.16
C ASN A 66 -29.94 3.07 -0.47
N SER A 67 -31.26 3.11 -0.21
CA SER A 67 -32.07 4.33 -0.27
C SER A 67 -31.96 5.20 1.00
N GLN A 68 -31.28 4.71 2.03
CA GLN A 68 -31.09 5.37 3.30
C GLN A 68 -29.60 5.49 3.63
N PRO A 69 -29.18 6.60 4.27
CA PRO A 69 -27.79 6.75 4.69
C PRO A 69 -27.37 5.65 5.67
N PRO A 70 -26.09 5.27 5.68
CA PRO A 70 -25.59 4.26 6.59
C PRO A 70 -25.71 4.68 8.06
N SER A 71 -26.05 3.73 8.90
CA SER A 71 -26.25 3.87 10.35
C SER A 71 -25.80 2.59 11.06
N PRO A 72 -25.76 2.53 12.40
CA PRO A 72 -25.41 1.30 13.12
C PRO A 72 -26.27 0.08 12.76
N THR A 73 -27.52 0.29 12.31
CA THR A 73 -28.47 -0.76 11.92
C THR A 73 -28.69 -0.90 10.42
N ASN A 74 -28.02 -0.06 9.62
CA ASN A 74 -28.12 -0.05 8.15
C ASN A 74 -26.72 0.15 7.55
N THR A 75 -25.85 -0.84 7.66
CA THR A 75 -24.45 -0.76 7.20
C THR A 75 -24.01 -2.04 6.52
N THR A 76 -23.11 -1.90 5.55
CA THR A 76 -22.40 -3.02 4.93
C THR A 76 -20.91 -3.01 5.28
N ILE A 77 -20.38 -1.89 5.80
CA ILE A 77 -18.96 -1.75 6.07
C ILE A 77 -18.58 -2.29 7.45
N VAL A 78 -17.35 -2.74 7.56
CA VAL A 78 -16.73 -3.26 8.79
C VAL A 78 -15.49 -2.47 9.21
N ALA A 79 -15.08 -1.49 8.41
CA ALA A 79 -14.01 -0.56 8.70
C ALA A 79 -14.42 0.87 8.30
N TRP A 80 -13.90 1.89 9.00
CA TRP A 80 -14.20 3.30 8.72
C TRP A 80 -13.03 3.95 7.98
N PRO A 81 -13.27 4.66 6.85
CA PRO A 81 -12.21 5.36 6.14
C PRO A 81 -11.69 6.57 6.94
N ASP A 82 -10.41 6.89 6.75
CA ASP A 82 -9.88 8.18 7.17
C ASP A 82 -10.35 9.27 6.21
N MET A 83 -11.20 10.16 6.71
CA MET A 83 -11.86 11.18 5.89
C MET A 83 -11.08 12.50 5.73
N ARG A 84 -9.90 12.63 6.36
CA ARG A 84 -9.15 13.90 6.48
C ARG A 84 -8.69 14.49 5.15
N GLU A 85 -8.53 13.69 4.10
CA GLU A 85 -8.04 14.12 2.78
C GLU A 85 -9.14 14.20 1.69
N TYR A 86 -10.38 13.90 2.05
CA TYR A 86 -11.51 14.05 1.11
C TYR A 86 -12.14 15.42 1.28
N THR A 87 -12.22 16.18 0.18
CA THR A 87 -12.79 17.54 0.19
C THR A 87 -14.30 17.56 -0.02
N ARG A 88 -14.86 16.50 -0.60
CA ARG A 88 -16.30 16.29 -0.73
C ARG A 88 -16.73 15.07 0.05
N THR A 89 -17.65 15.25 0.99
CA THR A 89 -18.09 14.22 1.92
C THR A 89 -19.60 14.24 2.10
N TYR A 90 -20.16 13.10 2.50
CA TYR A 90 -21.59 12.89 2.61
C TYR A 90 -21.96 12.49 4.02
N ARG A 91 -22.91 13.21 4.64
CA ARG A 91 -23.34 12.97 6.02
C ARG A 91 -24.05 11.63 6.15
N THR A 92 -23.65 10.84 7.12
CA THR A 92 -24.29 9.57 7.47
C THR A 92 -25.35 9.74 8.56
N ALA A 93 -26.10 8.69 8.84
CA ALA A 93 -27.03 8.61 9.99
C ALA A 93 -26.36 8.03 11.25
N TYR A 94 -25.05 7.86 11.25
CA TYR A 94 -24.29 7.59 12.46
C TYR A 94 -24.23 8.83 13.38
N GLY A 95 -23.96 8.60 14.65
CA GLY A 95 -23.56 9.65 15.59
C GLY A 95 -22.24 10.31 15.18
N ASN A 96 -21.75 11.25 15.98
CA ASN A 96 -20.45 11.85 15.73
C ASN A 96 -19.31 10.83 15.92
N LEU A 97 -18.17 11.11 15.32
CA LEU A 97 -16.91 10.42 15.58
C LEU A 97 -16.51 10.61 17.06
N GLY A 98 -15.62 9.75 17.56
CA GLY A 98 -15.12 9.83 18.92
C GLY A 98 -14.44 11.17 19.28
N ASN A 99 -13.94 11.90 18.29
CA ASN A 99 -13.40 13.26 18.44
C ASN A 99 -14.47 14.38 18.35
N GLY A 100 -15.75 14.04 18.28
CA GLY A 100 -16.88 14.97 18.19
C GLY A 100 -17.22 15.49 16.79
N GLN A 101 -16.41 15.18 15.77
CA GLN A 101 -16.68 15.59 14.38
C GLN A 101 -17.84 14.81 13.77
N PRO A 102 -18.53 15.38 12.76
CA PRO A 102 -19.57 14.67 12.03
C PRO A 102 -19.06 13.40 11.36
N ALA A 103 -19.81 12.30 11.47
CA ALA A 103 -19.51 11.08 10.72
C ALA A 103 -19.94 11.25 9.26
N THR A 104 -18.96 11.34 8.37
CA THR A 104 -19.16 11.48 6.92
C THR A 104 -18.40 10.40 6.17
N LEU A 105 -18.84 10.10 4.94
CA LEU A 105 -18.18 9.16 4.02
C LEU A 105 -17.93 9.82 2.67
N PHE A 106 -17.02 9.24 1.89
CA PHE A 106 -16.72 9.65 0.52
C PHE A 106 -17.66 8.97 -0.49
N SER A 107 -17.72 9.50 -1.70
CA SER A 107 -18.20 8.77 -2.88
C SER A 107 -17.02 8.47 -3.81
N SER A 108 -16.91 7.23 -4.28
CA SER A 108 -15.96 6.85 -5.33
C SER A 108 -16.28 7.57 -6.65
N TYR A 109 -17.53 8.00 -6.85
CA TYR A 109 -17.95 8.70 -8.06
C TYR A 109 -17.40 10.13 -8.14
N ASP A 110 -16.99 10.73 -7.02
CA ASP A 110 -16.33 12.03 -7.02
C ASP A 110 -14.92 11.94 -7.62
N GLN A 111 -14.61 12.78 -8.61
CA GLN A 111 -13.29 12.81 -9.23
C GLN A 111 -12.19 13.05 -8.19
N GLN A 112 -12.43 13.94 -7.21
CA GLN A 112 -11.51 14.23 -6.11
C GLN A 112 -11.15 12.96 -5.31
N THR A 113 -12.09 12.05 -5.09
CA THR A 113 -11.84 10.77 -4.41
C THR A 113 -10.88 9.90 -5.23
N VAL A 114 -11.14 9.74 -6.52
CA VAL A 114 -10.28 8.94 -7.41
C VAL A 114 -8.88 9.55 -7.51
N ASP A 115 -8.79 10.88 -7.65
CA ASP A 115 -7.50 11.60 -7.70
C ASP A 115 -6.71 11.42 -6.40
N THR A 116 -7.39 11.46 -5.25
CA THR A 116 -6.78 11.21 -3.93
C THR A 116 -6.24 9.78 -3.83
N HIS A 117 -7.00 8.77 -4.26
CA HIS A 117 -6.59 7.37 -4.25
C HIS A 117 -5.36 7.15 -5.16
N PHE A 118 -5.37 7.68 -6.37
CA PHE A 118 -4.23 7.56 -7.29
C PHE A 118 -3.01 8.37 -6.84
N ARG A 119 -3.20 9.49 -6.15
CA ARG A 119 -2.12 10.20 -5.48
C ARG A 119 -1.49 9.34 -4.37
N TRP A 120 -2.28 8.69 -3.52
CA TRP A 120 -1.76 7.76 -2.53
C TRP A 120 -1.00 6.57 -3.15
N MET A 121 -1.49 6.04 -4.27
CA MET A 121 -0.75 5.00 -5.02
C MET A 121 0.61 5.52 -5.50
N ARG A 122 0.67 6.75 -6.05
CA ARG A 122 1.92 7.37 -6.48
C ARG A 122 2.89 7.57 -5.31
N GLU A 123 2.43 8.14 -4.22
CA GLU A 123 3.23 8.46 -3.04
C GLU A 123 3.80 7.21 -2.36
N ASN A 124 3.12 6.07 -2.52
CA ASN A 124 3.52 4.79 -1.93
C ASN A 124 4.07 3.78 -2.96
N ASN A 125 4.47 4.21 -4.17
CA ASN A 125 5.06 3.35 -5.21
C ASN A 125 4.21 2.13 -5.61
N ILE A 126 2.89 2.23 -5.50
CA ILE A 126 1.92 1.26 -6.01
C ILE A 126 1.77 1.50 -7.50
N ASP A 127 1.93 0.46 -8.32
CA ASP A 127 2.17 0.62 -9.75
C ASP A 127 0.87 0.67 -10.57
N THR A 128 -0.05 -0.28 -10.36
CA THR A 128 -1.17 -0.55 -11.26
C THR A 128 -2.45 -0.80 -10.48
N ALA A 129 -3.57 -0.26 -10.96
CA ALA A 129 -4.92 -0.53 -10.46
C ALA A 129 -5.68 -1.44 -11.42
N ALA A 130 -6.21 -2.56 -10.91
CA ALA A 130 -7.17 -3.41 -11.60
C ALA A 130 -8.58 -2.86 -11.31
N LEU A 131 -9.12 -2.06 -12.22
CA LEU A 131 -10.46 -1.51 -12.05
C LEU A 131 -11.51 -2.60 -12.28
N GLN A 132 -12.23 -2.95 -11.23
CA GLN A 132 -13.28 -3.95 -11.33
C GLN A 132 -14.47 -3.44 -12.14
N ARG A 133 -14.95 -4.30 -13.02
CA ARG A 133 -16.09 -4.06 -13.90
C ARG A 133 -17.03 -5.24 -13.83
N PHE A 134 -18.16 -5.01 -13.21
CA PHE A 134 -19.24 -6.00 -13.10
C PHE A 134 -20.14 -5.96 -14.34
N ASN A 135 -21.23 -6.73 -14.33
CA ASN A 135 -22.19 -6.77 -15.44
C ASN A 135 -22.59 -5.36 -15.91
N PRO A 136 -22.20 -4.94 -17.13
CA PRO A 136 -22.48 -3.60 -17.63
C PRO A 136 -23.96 -3.31 -17.87
N ASN A 137 -24.78 -4.36 -17.95
CA ASN A 137 -26.24 -4.27 -18.10
C ASN A 137 -26.97 -4.34 -16.73
N GLY A 138 -26.22 -4.46 -15.63
CA GLY A 138 -26.75 -4.41 -14.26
C GLY A 138 -27.07 -2.99 -13.81
N GLY A 139 -27.66 -2.85 -12.62
CA GLY A 139 -28.11 -1.57 -12.07
C GLY A 139 -27.01 -0.52 -11.89
N GLU A 140 -25.75 -0.93 -11.75
CA GLU A 140 -24.59 -0.04 -11.62
C GLU A 140 -23.86 0.25 -12.94
N GLY A 141 -24.27 -0.37 -14.05
CA GLY A 141 -23.53 -0.33 -15.33
C GLY A 141 -23.15 1.07 -15.80
N ALA A 142 -24.10 2.01 -15.80
CA ALA A 142 -23.85 3.40 -16.19
C ALA A 142 -22.88 4.13 -15.25
N THR A 143 -22.93 3.84 -13.95
CA THR A 143 -21.97 4.35 -12.95
C THR A 143 -20.56 3.81 -13.23
N ARG A 144 -20.44 2.51 -13.54
CA ARG A 144 -19.17 1.86 -13.88
C ARG A 144 -18.56 2.38 -15.17
N ASP A 145 -19.37 2.75 -16.17
CA ASP A 145 -18.91 3.39 -17.41
C ASP A 145 -18.20 4.72 -17.10
N ALA A 146 -18.80 5.55 -16.27
CA ALA A 146 -18.21 6.82 -15.85
C ALA A 146 -16.95 6.62 -15.00
N MET A 147 -16.94 5.62 -14.11
CA MET A 147 -15.77 5.30 -13.29
C MET A 147 -14.54 4.95 -14.13
N ALA A 148 -14.70 4.22 -15.23
CA ALA A 148 -13.60 3.89 -16.12
C ALA A 148 -12.90 5.15 -16.69
N THR A 149 -13.70 6.19 -17.02
CA THR A 149 -13.17 7.48 -17.47
C THR A 149 -12.47 8.26 -16.35
N LYS A 150 -13.04 8.27 -15.14
CA LYS A 150 -12.47 8.94 -13.96
C LYS A 150 -11.13 8.33 -13.56
N VAL A 151 -11.07 7.00 -13.53
CA VAL A 151 -9.85 6.25 -13.22
C VAL A 151 -8.76 6.52 -14.26
N ARG A 152 -9.11 6.54 -15.55
CA ARG A 152 -8.15 6.92 -16.60
C ARG A 152 -7.53 8.29 -16.32
N GLY A 153 -8.36 9.32 -16.08
CA GLY A 153 -7.86 10.67 -15.81
C GLY A 153 -6.95 10.74 -14.58
N ALA A 154 -7.33 10.09 -13.48
CA ALA A 154 -6.53 10.04 -12.26
C ALA A 154 -5.21 9.28 -12.46
N ALA A 155 -5.22 8.18 -13.21
CA ALA A 155 -4.03 7.41 -13.52
C ALA A 155 -3.05 8.22 -14.39
N GLU A 156 -3.53 8.91 -15.43
CA GLU A 156 -2.74 9.82 -16.26
C GLU A 156 -2.09 10.93 -15.43
N ALA A 157 -2.90 11.60 -14.59
CA ALA A 157 -2.43 12.72 -13.75
C ALA A 157 -1.38 12.30 -12.70
N ASN A 158 -1.42 11.06 -12.23
CA ASN A 158 -0.53 10.55 -11.20
C ASN A 158 0.58 9.63 -11.73
N GLY A 159 0.69 9.40 -13.03
CA GLY A 159 1.68 8.51 -13.63
C GLY A 159 1.56 7.06 -13.11
N ARG A 160 0.33 6.63 -12.84
CA ARG A 160 0.02 5.25 -12.46
C ARG A 160 -0.62 4.52 -13.62
N LYS A 161 -0.67 3.19 -13.54
CA LYS A 161 -1.30 2.37 -14.57
C LYS A 161 -2.64 1.85 -14.09
N PHE A 162 -3.53 1.53 -15.05
CA PHE A 162 -4.77 0.83 -14.77
C PHE A 162 -5.12 -0.13 -15.91
N TYR A 163 -5.94 -1.10 -15.60
CA TYR A 163 -6.57 -1.96 -16.61
C TYR A 163 -7.98 -2.36 -16.16
N ILE A 164 -8.78 -2.86 -17.09
CA ILE A 164 -10.13 -3.36 -16.81
C ILE A 164 -10.05 -4.80 -16.33
N MET A 165 -10.66 -5.07 -15.18
CA MET A 165 -10.84 -6.40 -14.59
C MET A 165 -12.33 -6.73 -14.57
N TYR A 166 -12.76 -7.56 -15.50
CA TYR A 166 -14.13 -8.06 -15.52
C TYR A 166 -14.35 -9.08 -14.42
N ASP A 167 -15.36 -8.84 -13.59
CA ASP A 167 -15.88 -9.81 -12.64
C ASP A 167 -17.17 -10.41 -13.20
N VAL A 168 -17.15 -11.70 -13.48
CA VAL A 168 -18.28 -12.40 -14.13
C VAL A 168 -19.25 -13.04 -13.12
N SER A 169 -19.06 -12.78 -11.82
CA SER A 169 -19.96 -13.28 -10.78
C SER A 169 -21.40 -12.78 -10.98
N GLY A 170 -22.35 -13.67 -10.99
CA GLY A 170 -23.77 -13.35 -11.19
C GLY A 170 -24.13 -12.85 -12.59
N TRP A 171 -23.18 -12.85 -13.52
CA TRP A 171 -23.41 -12.37 -14.88
C TRP A 171 -23.77 -13.53 -15.81
N THR A 172 -25.05 -13.86 -15.89
CA THR A 172 -25.56 -15.06 -16.58
C THR A 172 -25.32 -15.04 -18.09
N ASN A 173 -25.37 -13.88 -18.74
CA ASN A 173 -25.16 -13.74 -20.19
C ASN A 173 -23.77 -13.17 -20.51
N PHE A 174 -22.76 -13.46 -19.68
CA PHE A 174 -21.43 -12.86 -19.80
C PHE A 174 -20.77 -13.08 -21.15
N HIS A 175 -20.94 -14.28 -21.74
CA HIS A 175 -20.19 -14.74 -22.91
C HIS A 175 -20.30 -13.81 -24.13
N PRO A 176 -21.48 -13.39 -24.63
CA PRO A 176 -21.58 -12.39 -25.71
C PRO A 176 -21.41 -10.96 -25.18
N GLU A 177 -21.87 -10.67 -23.96
CA GLU A 177 -21.97 -9.31 -23.44
C GLU A 177 -20.60 -8.73 -23.07
N ILE A 178 -19.67 -9.52 -22.57
CA ILE A 178 -18.29 -9.08 -22.26
C ILE A 178 -17.55 -8.64 -23.54
N LYS A 179 -17.77 -9.34 -24.66
CA LYS A 179 -17.20 -9.01 -25.97
C LYS A 179 -17.78 -7.70 -26.50
N THR A 180 -19.10 -7.56 -26.39
CA THR A 180 -19.83 -6.33 -26.80
C THR A 180 -19.37 -5.13 -25.97
N ASP A 181 -19.28 -5.27 -24.65
CA ASP A 181 -18.85 -4.22 -23.76
C ASP A 181 -17.40 -3.77 -24.02
N TRP A 182 -16.51 -4.73 -24.20
CA TRP A 182 -15.13 -4.42 -24.57
C TRP A 182 -15.07 -3.64 -25.88
N THR A 183 -15.71 -4.14 -26.93
CA THR A 183 -15.67 -3.53 -28.26
C THR A 183 -16.30 -2.14 -28.28
N ALA A 184 -17.46 -1.99 -27.64
CA ALA A 184 -18.23 -0.76 -27.68
C ALA A 184 -17.73 0.33 -26.72
N LYS A 185 -17.11 -0.05 -25.58
CA LYS A 185 -16.83 0.88 -24.50
C LYS A 185 -15.37 0.84 -24.02
N MET A 186 -14.86 -0.32 -23.61
CA MET A 186 -13.62 -0.41 -22.83
C MET A 186 -12.35 -0.41 -23.67
N SER A 187 -12.39 -0.94 -24.89
CA SER A 187 -11.21 -1.00 -25.78
C SER A 187 -10.63 0.37 -26.11
N ALA A 188 -11.45 1.41 -26.19
CA ALA A 188 -10.99 2.78 -26.42
C ALA A 188 -10.06 3.31 -25.33
N LEU A 189 -10.16 2.80 -24.10
CA LEU A 189 -9.28 3.19 -22.99
C LEU A 189 -7.84 2.76 -23.23
N THR A 190 -7.61 1.74 -24.07
CA THR A 190 -6.26 1.24 -24.38
C THR A 190 -5.38 2.23 -25.14
N ALA A 191 -5.98 3.31 -25.69
CA ALA A 191 -5.25 4.42 -26.30
C ALA A 191 -4.54 5.30 -25.25
N SER A 192 -4.96 5.26 -23.98
CA SER A 192 -4.33 6.03 -22.91
C SER A 192 -2.91 5.52 -22.62
N PRO A 193 -1.93 6.41 -22.41
CA PRO A 193 -0.59 6.00 -21.95
C PRO A 193 -0.61 5.41 -20.53
N ALA A 194 -1.67 5.66 -19.75
CA ALA A 194 -1.87 5.09 -18.43
C ALA A 194 -2.51 3.68 -18.47
N TYR A 195 -3.01 3.22 -19.63
CA TYR A 195 -3.52 1.86 -19.73
C TYR A 195 -2.37 0.85 -19.64
N ALA A 196 -2.50 -0.13 -18.75
CA ALA A 196 -1.43 -1.09 -18.48
C ALA A 196 -1.14 -1.97 -19.70
N ARG A 197 0.15 -2.20 -19.97
CA ARG A 197 0.62 -3.08 -21.04
C ARG A 197 1.62 -4.09 -20.50
N GLN A 198 1.48 -5.32 -20.98
CA GLN A 198 2.44 -6.39 -20.74
C GLN A 198 2.85 -7.01 -22.09
N ASN A 199 4.15 -7.15 -22.33
CA ASN A 199 4.68 -7.61 -23.62
C ASN A 199 4.13 -6.78 -24.81
N GLY A 200 3.97 -5.45 -24.63
CA GLY A 200 3.40 -4.53 -25.62
C GLY A 200 1.88 -4.61 -25.80
N LYS A 201 1.20 -5.59 -25.19
CA LYS A 201 -0.22 -5.83 -25.33
C LYS A 201 -1.03 -5.17 -24.22
N PRO A 202 -2.21 -4.58 -24.48
CA PRO A 202 -3.07 -4.06 -23.43
C PRO A 202 -3.53 -5.21 -22.50
N VAL A 203 -3.51 -4.95 -21.20
CA VAL A 203 -3.89 -5.93 -20.18
C VAL A 203 -5.41 -5.95 -19.99
N VAL A 204 -5.99 -7.12 -19.90
CA VAL A 204 -7.35 -7.34 -19.40
C VAL A 204 -7.33 -8.49 -18.40
N CYS A 205 -8.10 -8.36 -17.33
CA CYS A 205 -8.31 -9.47 -16.39
C CYS A 205 -9.76 -9.94 -16.44
N ILE A 206 -9.95 -11.26 -16.28
CA ILE A 206 -11.27 -11.87 -16.11
C ILE A 206 -11.22 -12.64 -14.79
N TRP A 207 -12.02 -12.22 -13.84
CA TRP A 207 -12.15 -12.87 -12.55
C TRP A 207 -13.46 -13.66 -12.50
N GLY A 208 -13.38 -14.89 -11.97
CA GLY A 208 -14.57 -15.67 -11.72
C GLY A 208 -14.69 -16.97 -12.54
N PHE A 209 -13.75 -17.29 -13.44
CA PHE A 209 -13.76 -18.55 -14.18
C PHE A 209 -13.30 -19.73 -13.30
N GLY A 210 -14.10 -20.79 -13.29
CA GLY A 210 -13.77 -22.05 -12.64
C GLY A 210 -14.14 -22.15 -11.16
N PHE A 211 -14.73 -21.12 -10.53
CA PHE A 211 -15.21 -21.22 -9.14
C PHE A 211 -16.42 -22.14 -9.01
N THR A 212 -16.48 -22.89 -7.91
CA THR A 212 -17.58 -23.83 -7.63
C THR A 212 -18.89 -23.15 -7.17
N GLU A 213 -18.84 -21.90 -6.76
CA GLU A 213 -19.97 -21.14 -6.29
C GLU A 213 -21.04 -20.96 -7.39
N ASP A 214 -22.33 -21.02 -7.02
CA ASP A 214 -23.45 -21.08 -7.96
C ASP A 214 -23.55 -19.88 -8.92
N LYS A 215 -23.02 -18.74 -8.52
CA LYS A 215 -23.08 -17.50 -9.30
C LYS A 215 -21.97 -17.38 -10.36
N HIS A 216 -21.08 -18.37 -10.45
CA HIS A 216 -19.98 -18.34 -11.42
C HIS A 216 -20.25 -19.21 -12.64
N PRO A 217 -19.68 -18.86 -13.82
CA PRO A 217 -19.86 -19.64 -15.03
C PRO A 217 -19.44 -21.11 -14.87
N SER A 218 -20.29 -22.02 -15.30
CA SER A 218 -20.04 -23.47 -15.27
C SER A 218 -19.60 -24.05 -16.62
N ASP A 219 -19.78 -23.32 -17.73
CA ASP A 219 -19.40 -23.74 -19.07
C ASP A 219 -17.93 -23.36 -19.37
N ALA A 220 -17.04 -24.34 -19.25
CA ALA A 220 -15.63 -24.16 -19.55
C ALA A 220 -15.37 -23.82 -21.03
N ALA A 221 -16.21 -24.28 -21.96
CA ALA A 221 -16.02 -23.99 -23.40
C ALA A 221 -16.33 -22.51 -23.68
N ALA A 222 -17.39 -21.96 -23.11
CA ALA A 222 -17.73 -20.54 -23.20
C ALA A 222 -16.64 -19.65 -22.56
N CYS A 223 -16.11 -20.07 -21.40
CA CYS A 223 -15.00 -19.37 -20.76
C CYS A 223 -13.72 -19.38 -21.60
N LEU A 224 -13.37 -20.53 -22.18
CA LEU A 224 -12.21 -20.66 -23.06
C LEU A 224 -12.36 -19.79 -24.32
N ASP A 225 -13.55 -19.75 -24.91
CA ASP A 225 -13.83 -18.90 -26.07
C ASP A 225 -13.64 -17.41 -25.75
N VAL A 226 -14.07 -16.94 -24.57
CA VAL A 226 -13.85 -15.55 -24.13
C VAL A 226 -12.35 -15.26 -24.00
N VAL A 227 -11.56 -16.14 -23.37
CA VAL A 227 -10.11 -15.95 -23.25
C VAL A 227 -9.45 -15.86 -24.62
N ASN A 228 -9.76 -16.80 -25.52
CA ASN A 228 -9.20 -16.84 -26.87
C ASN A 228 -9.62 -15.61 -27.69
N TRP A 229 -10.87 -15.14 -27.51
CA TRP A 229 -11.35 -13.94 -28.17
C TRP A 229 -10.54 -12.70 -27.75
N PHE A 230 -10.29 -12.49 -26.44
CA PHE A 230 -9.46 -11.38 -25.97
C PHE A 230 -8.02 -11.48 -26.49
N LYS A 231 -7.46 -12.68 -26.55
CA LYS A 231 -6.13 -12.89 -27.16
C LYS A 231 -6.12 -12.54 -28.64
N ALA A 232 -7.19 -12.84 -29.36
CA ALA A 232 -7.35 -12.45 -30.77
C ALA A 232 -7.53 -10.93 -30.95
N GLN A 233 -8.05 -10.21 -29.92
CA GLN A 233 -8.03 -8.75 -29.87
C GLN A 233 -6.65 -8.17 -29.55
N GLY A 234 -5.62 -8.98 -29.39
CA GLY A 234 -4.26 -8.56 -29.08
C GLY A 234 -4.01 -8.30 -27.60
N CYS A 235 -4.89 -8.71 -26.69
CA CYS A 235 -4.75 -8.49 -25.25
C CYS A 235 -3.79 -9.49 -24.60
N TYR A 236 -3.16 -9.05 -23.50
CA TYR A 236 -2.55 -9.90 -22.49
C TYR A 236 -3.63 -10.21 -21.45
N VAL A 237 -4.00 -11.49 -21.31
CA VAL A 237 -5.17 -11.89 -20.53
C VAL A 237 -4.73 -12.50 -19.20
N ILE A 238 -5.15 -11.86 -18.10
CA ILE A 238 -4.99 -12.35 -16.73
C ILE A 238 -6.26 -13.08 -16.31
N GLY A 239 -6.14 -14.18 -15.59
CA GLY A 239 -7.28 -14.87 -14.97
C GLY A 239 -7.22 -14.75 -13.45
N GLY A 240 -8.26 -14.17 -12.85
CA GLY A 240 -8.56 -14.36 -11.42
C GLY A 240 -9.27 -15.70 -11.24
N VAL A 241 -8.59 -16.68 -10.69
CA VAL A 241 -9.00 -18.09 -10.68
C VAL A 241 -9.11 -18.63 -9.25
N PRO A 242 -9.79 -19.78 -9.04
CA PRO A 242 -9.88 -20.41 -7.72
C PRO A 242 -8.51 -20.75 -7.12
N THR A 243 -8.45 -20.88 -5.80
CA THR A 243 -7.23 -21.30 -5.09
C THR A 243 -6.65 -22.61 -5.61
N TYR A 244 -7.53 -23.62 -5.77
CA TYR A 244 -7.11 -24.98 -6.15
C TYR A 244 -7.26 -25.24 -7.66
N TRP A 245 -7.04 -24.18 -8.48
CA TRP A 245 -7.17 -24.21 -9.94
C TRP A 245 -6.39 -25.34 -10.60
N ARG A 246 -5.19 -25.64 -10.10
CA ARG A 246 -4.28 -26.64 -10.68
C ARG A 246 -4.80 -28.07 -10.51
N GLN A 247 -5.47 -28.36 -9.41
CA GLN A 247 -6.02 -29.67 -9.09
C GLN A 247 -7.48 -29.84 -9.54
N GLY A 248 -8.24 -28.75 -9.72
CA GLY A 248 -9.67 -28.81 -10.04
C GLY A 248 -10.52 -29.38 -8.90
N ILE A 249 -10.19 -29.01 -7.65
CA ILE A 249 -10.87 -29.49 -6.43
C ILE A 249 -11.32 -28.32 -5.53
N ASN A 250 -12.07 -28.60 -4.49
CA ASN A 250 -12.55 -27.64 -3.47
C ASN A 250 -13.30 -26.46 -4.10
N ASP A 251 -12.70 -25.28 -4.13
CA ASP A 251 -13.27 -24.06 -4.72
C ASP A 251 -13.14 -24.01 -6.25
N CYS A 252 -12.52 -25.02 -6.87
CA CYS A 252 -12.34 -25.09 -8.32
C CYS A 252 -13.18 -26.19 -8.96
N ARG A 253 -13.96 -25.84 -9.99
CA ARG A 253 -14.69 -26.79 -10.82
C ARG A 253 -13.72 -27.67 -11.61
N PRO A 254 -13.95 -29.00 -11.71
CA PRO A 254 -13.20 -29.86 -12.63
C PRO A 254 -13.43 -29.46 -14.09
N GLY A 255 -12.45 -29.75 -14.95
CA GLY A 255 -12.57 -29.50 -16.40
C GLY A 255 -12.16 -28.09 -16.88
N PHE A 256 -11.75 -27.19 -15.98
CA PHE A 256 -11.35 -25.82 -16.35
C PHE A 256 -9.85 -25.67 -16.68
N ILE A 257 -9.04 -26.70 -16.56
CA ILE A 257 -7.59 -26.59 -16.76
C ILE A 257 -7.19 -26.00 -18.11
N ASN A 258 -7.92 -26.32 -19.20
CA ASN A 258 -7.66 -25.75 -20.51
C ASN A 258 -7.99 -24.26 -20.61
N VAL A 259 -8.95 -23.76 -19.82
CA VAL A 259 -9.23 -22.32 -19.69
C VAL A 259 -8.03 -21.63 -19.03
N PHE A 260 -7.51 -22.22 -17.97
CA PHE A 260 -6.37 -21.68 -17.22
C PHE A 260 -5.08 -21.68 -18.07
N HIS A 261 -4.84 -22.75 -18.85
CA HIS A 261 -3.71 -22.81 -19.78
C HIS A 261 -3.77 -21.78 -20.92
N ALA A 262 -4.97 -21.32 -21.29
CA ALA A 262 -5.13 -20.30 -22.32
C ALA A 262 -4.75 -18.90 -21.85
N LEU A 263 -4.70 -18.65 -20.54
CA LEU A 263 -4.36 -17.36 -19.94
C LEU A 263 -2.86 -17.06 -20.07
N ASN A 264 -2.51 -15.78 -20.08
CA ASN A 264 -1.12 -15.33 -20.05
C ASN A 264 -0.57 -15.30 -18.62
N MET A 265 -1.43 -14.97 -17.65
CA MET A 265 -1.09 -14.88 -16.23
C MET A 265 -2.23 -15.43 -15.39
N LEU A 266 -1.89 -16.15 -14.33
CA LEU A 266 -2.83 -16.64 -13.33
C LEU A 266 -2.68 -15.86 -12.03
N SER A 267 -3.81 -15.39 -11.50
CA SER A 267 -3.91 -14.68 -10.22
C SER A 267 -4.89 -15.42 -9.31
N PRO A 268 -4.45 -16.48 -8.60
CA PRO A 268 -5.33 -17.27 -7.76
C PRO A 268 -5.83 -16.49 -6.54
N TRP A 269 -7.13 -16.63 -6.28
CA TRP A 269 -7.78 -15.99 -5.15
C TRP A 269 -7.51 -16.77 -3.86
N MET A 270 -7.12 -16.07 -2.79
CA MET A 270 -6.87 -16.72 -1.50
C MET A 270 -7.56 -16.05 -0.31
N VAL A 271 -8.32 -14.99 -0.52
CA VAL A 271 -9.09 -14.34 0.55
C VAL A 271 -10.03 -15.34 1.19
N GLY A 272 -10.06 -15.37 2.53
CA GLY A 272 -10.81 -16.35 3.30
C GLY A 272 -10.15 -17.73 3.44
N ARG A 273 -8.97 -17.96 2.84
CA ARG A 273 -8.22 -19.24 2.96
C ARG A 273 -7.14 -19.22 4.02
N ILE A 274 -6.69 -18.02 4.41
CA ILE A 274 -5.71 -17.78 5.46
C ILE A 274 -6.20 -16.64 6.36
N GLY A 275 -5.85 -16.66 7.63
CA GLY A 275 -6.27 -15.65 8.61
C GLY A 275 -5.24 -15.32 9.68
N LYS A 276 -4.09 -16.01 9.69
CA LYS A 276 -2.98 -15.78 10.63
C LYS A 276 -1.64 -16.10 9.98
N ILE A 277 -0.55 -15.63 10.60
CA ILE A 277 0.81 -15.75 10.06
C ILE A 277 1.20 -17.22 9.77
N ALA A 278 0.86 -18.15 10.65
CA ALA A 278 1.17 -19.57 10.45
C ALA A 278 0.49 -20.17 9.20
N ASP A 279 -0.72 -19.70 8.87
CA ASP A 279 -1.44 -20.16 7.68
C ASP A 279 -0.71 -19.73 6.41
N THR A 280 -0.07 -18.54 6.40
CA THR A 280 0.64 -18.03 5.23
C THR A 280 1.80 -18.91 4.83
N ASP A 281 2.53 -19.48 5.80
CA ASP A 281 3.66 -20.38 5.53
C ASP A 281 3.21 -21.75 5.03
N SER A 282 2.13 -22.28 5.60
CA SER A 282 1.50 -23.51 5.13
C SER A 282 0.97 -23.33 3.69
N PHE A 283 0.32 -22.22 3.41
CA PHE A 283 -0.21 -21.90 2.10
C PHE A 283 0.91 -21.72 1.06
N TYR A 284 1.99 -21.02 1.44
CA TYR A 284 3.19 -20.91 0.63
C TYR A 284 3.75 -22.29 0.22
N ALA A 285 3.92 -23.20 1.18
CA ALA A 285 4.53 -24.50 0.93
C ALA A 285 3.62 -25.41 0.10
N ASN A 286 2.31 -25.45 0.39
CA ASN A 286 1.40 -26.45 -0.15
C ASN A 286 0.60 -25.97 -1.37
N VAL A 287 0.49 -24.66 -1.59
CA VAL A 287 -0.29 -24.07 -2.70
C VAL A 287 0.61 -23.25 -3.62
N ASN A 288 1.22 -22.16 -3.10
CA ASN A 288 1.91 -21.22 -3.98
C ASN A 288 3.17 -21.84 -4.63
N THR A 289 3.97 -22.61 -3.89
CA THR A 289 5.20 -23.23 -4.44
C THR A 289 4.91 -24.20 -5.57
N PRO A 290 4.00 -25.19 -5.42
CA PRO A 290 3.65 -26.05 -6.56
C PRO A 290 2.94 -25.32 -7.70
N ASP A 291 2.17 -24.27 -7.43
CA ASP A 291 1.53 -23.46 -8.48
C ASP A 291 2.55 -22.68 -9.30
N GLN A 292 3.54 -22.04 -8.66
CA GLN A 292 4.62 -21.34 -9.35
C GLN A 292 5.42 -22.30 -10.24
N ALA A 293 5.77 -23.47 -9.70
CA ALA A 293 6.51 -24.48 -10.47
C ALA A 293 5.70 -24.94 -11.70
N TYR A 294 4.40 -25.11 -11.52
CA TYR A 294 3.50 -25.49 -12.62
C TYR A 294 3.41 -24.39 -13.68
N CYS A 295 3.19 -23.15 -13.27
CA CYS A 295 3.15 -21.99 -14.17
C CYS A 295 4.46 -21.86 -14.97
N ASN A 296 5.61 -21.98 -14.29
CA ASN A 296 6.92 -21.95 -14.95
C ASN A 296 7.06 -23.03 -16.03
N SER A 297 6.57 -24.26 -15.77
CA SER A 297 6.66 -25.36 -16.75
C SER A 297 5.73 -25.19 -17.95
N HIS A 298 4.70 -24.34 -17.83
CA HIS A 298 3.72 -24.07 -18.89
C HIS A 298 3.88 -22.70 -19.56
N GLY A 299 4.89 -21.89 -19.14
CA GLY A 299 5.10 -20.56 -19.71
C GLY A 299 3.97 -19.59 -19.41
N ILE A 300 3.35 -19.72 -18.23
CA ILE A 300 2.29 -18.86 -17.73
C ILE A 300 2.88 -18.00 -16.59
N ASP A 301 2.64 -16.71 -16.61
CA ASP A 301 3.06 -15.84 -15.52
C ASP A 301 2.17 -16.06 -14.28
N TYR A 302 2.72 -15.88 -13.08
CA TYR A 302 2.03 -16.12 -11.81
C TYR A 302 1.98 -14.86 -10.98
N GLN A 303 0.77 -14.42 -10.60
CA GLN A 303 0.51 -13.23 -9.80
C GLN A 303 -0.36 -13.60 -8.58
N PRO A 304 0.24 -14.15 -7.52
CA PRO A 304 -0.50 -14.52 -6.32
C PRO A 304 -1.07 -13.30 -5.62
N CYS A 305 -2.16 -13.53 -4.87
CA CYS A 305 -2.81 -12.53 -4.06
C CYS A 305 -2.09 -12.33 -2.73
N VAL A 306 -2.08 -11.09 -2.23
CA VAL A 306 -1.68 -10.68 -0.87
C VAL A 306 -2.77 -9.81 -0.30
N LEU A 307 -3.15 -10.02 0.95
CA LEU A 307 -4.19 -9.24 1.63
C LEU A 307 -3.69 -8.70 2.98
N PRO A 308 -4.15 -7.51 3.40
CA PRO A 308 -3.78 -6.94 4.70
C PRO A 308 -4.39 -7.71 5.89
N GLY A 309 -5.51 -8.39 5.66
CA GLY A 309 -6.33 -9.02 6.67
C GLY A 309 -7.55 -8.18 7.07
N ASP A 310 -8.59 -8.84 7.53
CA ASP A 310 -9.83 -8.22 8.00
C ASP A 310 -9.58 -7.49 9.34
N VAL A 311 -9.87 -6.18 9.37
CA VAL A 311 -9.77 -5.34 10.59
C VAL A 311 -10.73 -5.86 11.67
N LYS A 312 -11.99 -6.17 11.32
CA LYS A 312 -12.99 -6.69 12.27
C LYS A 312 -12.59 -8.06 12.80
N GLY A 313 -12.02 -8.91 11.95
CA GLY A 313 -11.52 -10.24 12.31
C GLY A 313 -10.19 -10.22 13.07
N ARG A 314 -9.57 -9.05 13.30
CA ARG A 314 -8.28 -8.88 13.96
C ARG A 314 -7.16 -9.72 13.33
N GLN A 315 -7.16 -9.80 12.00
CA GLN A 315 -6.21 -10.63 11.26
C GLN A 315 -4.90 -9.92 10.94
N ARG A 316 -4.88 -8.60 11.05
CA ARG A 316 -3.80 -7.76 10.51
C ARG A 316 -2.47 -7.90 11.25
N ALA A 317 -2.47 -8.22 12.57
CA ALA A 317 -1.27 -8.33 13.40
C ALA A 317 -0.31 -7.16 13.14
N HIS A 318 -0.82 -5.91 13.24
CA HIS A 318 -0.09 -4.67 12.96
C HIS A 318 0.83 -4.77 11.72
N GLY A 319 0.35 -5.44 10.65
CA GLY A 319 1.01 -5.58 9.35
C GLY A 319 1.89 -6.81 9.18
N ASP A 320 2.21 -7.56 10.24
CA ASP A 320 3.08 -8.74 10.13
C ASP A 320 2.44 -9.87 9.32
N PHE A 321 1.09 -9.98 9.35
CA PHE A 321 0.36 -10.91 8.52
C PHE A 321 0.55 -10.61 7.02
N MET A 322 0.39 -9.36 6.61
CA MET A 322 0.59 -8.95 5.22
C MET A 322 2.06 -9.04 4.80
N TRP A 323 2.99 -8.65 5.70
CA TRP A 323 4.41 -8.69 5.39
C TRP A 323 4.91 -10.13 5.17
N ARG A 324 4.43 -11.09 5.96
CA ARG A 324 4.80 -12.50 5.77
C ARG A 324 4.38 -13.03 4.41
N GLN A 325 3.24 -12.58 3.89
CA GLN A 325 2.79 -12.90 2.54
C GLN A 325 3.72 -12.29 1.49
N PHE A 326 4.08 -11.01 1.59
CA PHE A 326 5.06 -10.38 0.70
C PHE A 326 6.39 -11.14 0.67
N TYR A 327 6.94 -11.44 1.84
CA TYR A 327 8.15 -12.23 1.95
C TYR A 327 8.03 -13.58 1.23
N ASN A 328 6.93 -14.28 1.44
CA ASN A 328 6.68 -15.58 0.82
C ASN A 328 6.57 -15.48 -0.70
N MET A 329 5.86 -14.49 -1.23
CA MET A 329 5.68 -14.35 -2.68
C MET A 329 6.96 -13.88 -3.39
N VAL A 330 7.73 -13.01 -2.75
CA VAL A 330 9.01 -12.56 -3.34
C VAL A 330 10.05 -13.69 -3.34
N ARG A 331 10.21 -14.43 -2.24
CA ARG A 331 11.14 -15.58 -2.21
C ARG A 331 10.72 -16.73 -3.13
N LEU A 332 9.41 -16.81 -3.44
CA LEU A 332 8.87 -17.75 -4.43
C LEU A 332 9.31 -17.44 -5.86
N GLY A 333 9.63 -16.18 -6.15
CA GLY A 333 9.90 -15.67 -7.49
C GLY A 333 8.64 -15.38 -8.30
N ALA A 334 7.55 -14.97 -7.62
CA ALA A 334 6.30 -14.59 -8.29
C ALA A 334 6.54 -13.44 -9.30
N GLN A 335 5.89 -13.53 -10.47
CA GLN A 335 6.09 -12.56 -11.54
C GLN A 335 5.42 -11.22 -11.24
N GLY A 336 4.37 -11.18 -10.44
CA GLY A 336 3.70 -9.98 -9.93
C GLY A 336 3.00 -10.28 -8.62
N ILE A 337 2.45 -9.26 -7.97
CA ILE A 337 1.66 -9.43 -6.76
C ILE A 337 0.35 -8.65 -6.91
N TYR A 338 -0.77 -9.30 -6.62
CA TYR A 338 -2.09 -8.68 -6.56
C TYR A 338 -2.49 -8.40 -5.11
N ILE A 339 -2.90 -7.18 -4.80
CA ILE A 339 -3.38 -6.79 -3.47
C ILE A 339 -4.92 -6.84 -3.44
N SER A 340 -5.45 -7.60 -2.56
CA SER A 340 -6.89 -7.68 -2.28
C SER A 340 -7.19 -6.98 -0.96
N MET A 341 -7.71 -5.75 -0.97
CA MET A 341 -8.04 -4.83 -2.06
C MET A 341 -7.53 -3.44 -1.72
N PHE A 342 -7.62 -2.48 -2.65
CA PHE A 342 -7.33 -1.08 -2.32
C PHE A 342 -8.39 -0.49 -1.39
N ASP A 343 -9.68 -0.61 -1.73
CA ASP A 343 -10.79 0.16 -1.15
C ASP A 343 -11.97 -0.70 -0.63
N GLU A 344 -11.73 -1.94 -0.18
CA GLU A 344 -12.80 -2.85 0.23
C GLU A 344 -13.18 -2.70 1.71
N PHE A 345 -13.84 -1.59 2.07
CA PHE A 345 -14.25 -1.27 3.45
C PHE A 345 -15.37 -2.17 3.98
N ASN A 346 -16.14 -2.81 3.11
CA ASN A 346 -17.21 -3.73 3.49
C ASN A 346 -16.71 -5.12 3.95
N GLU A 347 -15.50 -5.51 3.54
CA GLU A 347 -14.85 -6.74 4.04
C GLU A 347 -13.70 -6.45 5.01
N GLY A 348 -13.33 -5.18 5.19
CA GLY A 348 -12.24 -4.80 6.08
C GLY A 348 -10.84 -5.10 5.55
N ASN A 349 -10.71 -5.48 4.27
CA ASN A 349 -9.45 -5.84 3.61
C ASN A 349 -8.78 -4.69 2.86
N GLN A 350 -9.26 -3.46 2.98
CA GLN A 350 -8.69 -2.30 2.30
C GLN A 350 -7.27 -1.97 2.78
N ILE A 351 -6.42 -1.47 1.86
CA ILE A 351 -5.15 -0.82 2.18
C ILE A 351 -5.27 0.71 2.16
N ALA A 352 -6.35 1.28 1.61
CA ALA A 352 -6.66 2.70 1.64
C ALA A 352 -6.68 3.23 3.08
N LYS A 353 -6.43 4.54 3.23
CA LYS A 353 -6.35 5.16 4.56
C LYS A 353 -7.60 4.88 5.38
N THR A 354 -7.38 4.28 6.53
CA THR A 354 -8.41 3.78 7.46
C THR A 354 -8.28 4.51 8.79
N ALA A 355 -9.38 4.65 9.53
CA ALA A 355 -9.40 5.21 10.87
C ALA A 355 -8.33 4.58 11.77
N GLU A 356 -7.50 5.40 12.39
CA GLU A 356 -6.37 4.97 13.21
C GLU A 356 -6.84 4.35 14.54
N ASN A 357 -7.88 4.95 15.13
CA ASN A 357 -8.39 4.58 16.46
C ASN A 357 -9.85 5.06 16.66
N ALA A 358 -10.40 4.79 17.83
CA ALA A 358 -11.78 5.12 18.19
C ALA A 358 -12.14 6.61 18.06
N SER A 359 -11.19 7.55 18.12
CA SER A 359 -11.47 8.98 17.92
C SER A 359 -11.93 9.32 16.51
N MET A 360 -11.58 8.48 15.53
CA MET A 360 -11.91 8.66 14.12
C MET A 360 -13.09 7.79 13.64
N ILE A 361 -13.73 7.08 14.54
CA ILE A 361 -14.84 6.14 14.26
C ILE A 361 -16.12 6.66 14.90
N PRO A 362 -17.31 6.47 14.27
CA PRO A 362 -18.58 6.85 14.89
C PRO A 362 -18.79 6.15 16.22
N THR A 363 -19.14 6.92 17.26
CA THR A 363 -19.40 6.39 18.60
C THR A 363 -20.55 5.38 18.59
N GLY A 364 -20.37 4.25 19.28
CA GLY A 364 -21.37 3.19 19.35
C GLY A 364 -21.56 2.36 18.07
N SER A 365 -20.71 2.51 17.06
CA SER A 365 -20.79 1.76 15.80
C SER A 365 -20.32 0.30 15.93
N GLY A 366 -19.46 -0.01 16.90
CA GLY A 366 -18.81 -1.32 17.03
C GLY A 366 -17.69 -1.58 16.00
N LEU A 367 -17.33 -0.58 15.19
CA LEU A 367 -16.22 -0.66 14.25
C LEU A 367 -14.88 -0.55 14.99
N LEU A 368 -13.82 -1.08 14.39
CA LEU A 368 -12.46 -1.05 14.92
C LEU A 368 -11.57 -0.12 14.09
N GLY A 369 -10.59 0.51 14.75
CA GLY A 369 -9.49 1.23 14.10
C GLY A 369 -8.34 0.31 13.73
N LEU A 370 -7.29 0.89 13.14
CA LEU A 370 -6.06 0.15 12.87
C LEU A 370 -5.30 -0.26 14.12
N ASP A 371 -5.66 0.32 15.27
CA ASP A 371 -5.14 -0.03 16.61
C ASP A 371 -5.86 -1.23 17.24
N GLU A 372 -6.53 -2.07 16.46
CA GLU A 372 -7.40 -3.16 16.87
C GLU A 372 -6.72 -4.22 17.76
N ASP A 373 -5.40 -4.36 17.67
CA ASP A 373 -4.57 -5.26 18.49
C ASP A 373 -3.80 -4.53 19.61
N GLY A 374 -4.04 -3.24 19.81
CA GLY A 374 -3.36 -2.37 20.77
C GLY A 374 -2.10 -1.69 20.22
N THR A 375 -1.71 -1.96 18.97
CA THR A 375 -0.59 -1.29 18.30
C THR A 375 -1.07 -0.04 17.59
N VAL A 376 -0.51 1.13 17.91
CA VAL A 376 -0.84 2.37 17.23
C VAL A 376 -0.33 2.31 15.79
N CYS A 377 -1.25 2.49 14.84
CA CYS A 377 -0.94 2.51 13.40
C CYS A 377 -1.45 3.80 12.77
N SER A 378 -0.61 4.47 11.97
CA SER A 378 -1.06 5.62 11.18
C SER A 378 -1.99 5.17 10.04
N SER A 379 -2.91 6.04 9.62
CA SER A 379 -3.93 5.70 8.62
C SER A 379 -3.36 5.22 7.29
N ASP A 380 -2.16 5.68 6.91
CA ASP A 380 -1.44 5.33 5.68
C ASP A 380 -0.57 4.07 5.78
N TYR A 381 -0.57 3.42 6.95
CA TYR A 381 0.36 2.34 7.23
C TYR A 381 0.36 1.22 6.19
N TYR A 382 -0.82 0.75 5.78
CA TYR A 382 -0.92 -0.33 4.80
C TYR A 382 -0.57 0.07 3.37
N LEU A 383 -0.68 1.36 3.03
CA LEU A 383 -0.15 1.90 1.77
C LEU A 383 1.38 1.85 1.76
N ARG A 384 2.03 2.30 2.85
CA ARG A 384 3.49 2.26 3.00
C ARG A 384 4.02 0.84 3.02
N LEU A 385 3.36 -0.05 3.74
CA LEU A 385 3.70 -1.46 3.81
C LEU A 385 3.63 -2.13 2.42
N THR A 386 2.59 -1.81 1.65
CA THR A 386 2.44 -2.25 0.26
C THR A 386 3.57 -1.71 -0.62
N GLY A 387 3.95 -0.44 -0.42
CA GLY A 387 5.09 0.17 -1.13
C GLY A 387 6.41 -0.54 -0.84
N ASP A 388 6.67 -0.90 0.41
CA ASP A 388 7.88 -1.64 0.81
C ASP A 388 7.86 -3.08 0.26
N GLY A 389 6.70 -3.75 0.27
CA GLY A 389 6.52 -5.03 -0.40
C GLY A 389 6.84 -4.96 -1.90
N GLY A 390 6.39 -3.88 -2.55
CA GLY A 390 6.72 -3.59 -3.96
C GLY A 390 8.20 -3.31 -4.20
N ARG A 391 8.87 -2.61 -3.29
CA ARG A 391 10.33 -2.41 -3.35
C ARG A 391 11.09 -3.72 -3.21
N MET A 392 10.62 -4.62 -2.32
CA MET A 392 11.20 -5.95 -2.15
C MET A 392 11.00 -6.80 -3.41
N LEU A 393 9.81 -6.80 -4.02
CA LEU A 393 9.53 -7.49 -5.28
C LEU A 393 10.44 -7.02 -6.43
N LYS A 394 10.74 -5.72 -6.48
CA LYS A 394 11.59 -5.09 -7.50
C LYS A 394 13.09 -5.20 -7.20
N GLY A 395 13.49 -5.86 -6.11
CA GLY A 395 14.89 -5.96 -5.68
C GLY A 395 15.52 -4.63 -5.22
N GLN A 396 14.70 -3.63 -4.90
CA GLN A 396 15.14 -2.31 -4.42
C GLN A 396 15.46 -2.31 -2.92
N ILE A 397 14.95 -3.28 -2.18
CA ILE A 397 15.36 -3.62 -0.82
C ILE A 397 15.65 -5.13 -0.75
N ALA A 398 16.47 -5.53 0.19
CA ALA A 398 16.82 -6.95 0.39
C ALA A 398 15.57 -7.77 0.76
N LEU A 399 15.58 -9.05 0.36
CA LEU A 399 14.58 -10.03 0.80
C LEU A 399 14.70 -10.19 2.33
N THR A 400 13.64 -9.88 3.04
CA THR A 400 13.61 -9.97 4.51
C THR A 400 12.24 -10.41 5.03
N SER A 401 12.26 -11.31 6.00
CA SER A 401 11.06 -11.72 6.74
C SER A 401 10.69 -10.73 7.85
N VAL A 402 11.59 -9.80 8.17
CA VAL A 402 11.37 -8.75 9.16
C VAL A 402 10.82 -7.52 8.45
N ARG A 403 9.65 -7.09 8.85
CA ARG A 403 8.95 -5.93 8.29
C ARG A 403 9.75 -4.64 8.50
N PRO A 404 10.16 -3.92 7.44
CA PRO A 404 10.90 -2.66 7.57
C PRO A 404 9.97 -1.48 7.92
N THR A 405 8.70 -1.55 7.48
CA THR A 405 7.72 -0.50 7.66
C THR A 405 7.29 -0.39 9.12
N GLN A 406 7.47 0.77 9.73
CA GLN A 406 6.97 1.00 11.08
C GLN A 406 5.46 1.31 11.06
N PRO A 407 4.67 0.84 12.05
CA PRO A 407 3.23 1.07 12.12
C PRO A 407 2.85 2.55 12.11
N VAL A 408 3.62 3.35 12.78
CA VAL A 408 3.51 4.81 12.67
C VAL A 408 4.66 5.27 11.77
N VAL A 409 4.38 6.08 10.74
CA VAL A 409 5.45 6.97 10.26
C VAL A 409 5.82 7.73 11.51
N GLY A 410 7.06 7.57 11.88
CA GLY A 410 7.53 8.60 12.76
C GLY A 410 7.29 9.96 12.05
N THR A 411 6.19 10.63 12.37
CA THR A 411 6.45 11.81 13.15
C THR A 411 7.40 11.30 14.20
N PRO A 412 8.73 11.58 14.15
CA PRO A 412 9.60 11.33 15.28
C PRO A 412 8.79 11.85 16.44
N PRO A 413 8.51 11.05 17.52
CA PRO A 413 7.47 11.37 18.48
C PRO A 413 7.54 12.84 18.63
N SER A 414 6.42 13.59 18.39
CA SER A 414 6.50 15.05 18.42
C SER A 414 7.22 15.36 19.70
N THR A 415 8.51 15.29 19.60
CA THR A 415 9.43 15.75 20.60
C THR A 415 9.40 17.24 20.42
N ALA A 416 8.14 17.80 20.60
CA ALA A 416 8.07 19.14 21.06
C ALA A 416 8.97 19.15 22.27
N ILE A 417 10.18 19.56 22.04
CA ILE A 417 11.10 19.86 23.12
C ILE A 417 11.08 21.35 23.36
N SER A 418 11.31 21.70 24.59
CA SER A 418 11.72 23.04 24.96
C SER A 418 13.09 22.93 25.62
N LEU A 419 13.91 23.93 25.39
CA LEU A 419 15.24 24.01 25.98
C LEU A 419 15.19 25.09 27.06
N ARG A 420 15.57 24.75 28.30
CA ARG A 420 15.73 25.73 29.37
C ARG A 420 17.21 25.92 29.65
N SER A 421 17.70 27.13 29.45
CA SER A 421 19.09 27.50 29.67
C SER A 421 19.46 27.44 31.16
N ARG A 422 20.61 26.84 31.46
CA ARG A 422 21.19 26.85 32.81
C ARG A 422 21.90 28.15 33.16
N ALA A 423 22.10 29.05 32.17
CA ALA A 423 22.71 30.35 32.38
C ALA A 423 21.80 31.27 33.23
N ASP A 424 20.49 31.26 32.95
CA ASP A 424 19.50 32.17 33.50
C ASP A 424 18.20 31.51 33.92
N ASN A 425 18.08 30.20 33.71
CA ASN A 425 16.90 29.40 33.99
C ASN A 425 15.65 29.76 33.15
N MET A 426 15.86 30.40 31.98
CA MET A 426 14.80 30.79 31.03
C MET A 426 14.69 29.82 29.86
N TYR A 427 13.50 29.78 29.25
CA TYR A 427 13.27 28.97 28.04
C TYR A 427 13.79 29.67 26.80
N VAL A 428 14.42 28.90 25.93
CA VAL A 428 14.87 29.34 24.61
C VAL A 428 13.65 29.58 23.73
N THR A 429 13.58 30.77 23.16
CA THR A 429 12.48 31.28 22.33
C THR A 429 12.94 31.52 20.92
N ALA A 430 12.17 31.05 19.90
CA ALA A 430 12.27 31.54 18.54
C ALA A 430 11.60 32.92 18.46
N GLU A 431 12.35 33.96 18.78
CA GLU A 431 11.85 35.31 19.04
C GLU A 431 11.14 35.90 17.82
N ASN A 432 10.06 36.68 18.10
CA ASN A 432 9.20 37.28 17.08
C ASN A 432 8.71 36.26 16.04
N ALA A 433 8.13 35.15 16.52
CA ALA A 433 7.68 34.05 15.70
C ALA A 433 8.81 33.50 14.75
N GLY A 434 10.05 33.42 15.23
CA GLY A 434 11.21 32.87 14.52
C GLY A 434 11.84 33.80 13.50
N THR A 435 11.41 35.06 13.40
CA THR A 435 12.03 36.06 12.49
C THR A 435 13.22 36.76 13.10
N GLN A 436 13.44 36.58 14.41
CA GLN A 436 14.59 37.11 15.15
C GLN A 436 15.44 35.93 15.68
N PRO A 437 16.69 36.17 16.06
CA PRO A 437 17.56 35.16 16.65
C PRO A 437 16.94 34.51 17.92
N LEU A 438 17.32 33.25 18.16
CA LEU A 438 16.93 32.53 19.36
C LEU A 438 17.57 33.15 20.58
N ILE A 439 16.78 33.31 21.65
CA ILE A 439 17.23 33.86 22.93
C ILE A 439 16.54 33.13 24.09
N ALA A 440 17.23 32.97 25.23
CA ALA A 440 16.66 32.39 26.43
C ALA A 440 16.05 33.54 27.29
N ASN A 441 14.75 33.84 27.12
CA ASN A 441 14.14 35.02 27.77
C ASN A 441 12.68 34.80 28.18
N ARG A 442 12.18 33.56 28.24
CA ARG A 442 10.80 33.28 28.68
C ARG A 442 10.77 32.43 29.93
N THR A 443 9.81 32.73 30.79
CA THR A 443 9.56 31.98 32.03
C THR A 443 8.56 30.84 31.86
N THR A 444 7.84 30.81 30.73
CA THR A 444 6.80 29.80 30.40
C THR A 444 6.96 29.33 29.00
N ILE A 445 6.51 28.09 28.75
CA ILE A 445 6.52 27.48 27.40
C ILE A 445 5.23 27.86 26.68
N GLY A 446 5.36 28.55 25.56
CA GLY A 446 4.31 28.83 24.58
C GLY A 446 4.69 28.20 23.22
N GLY A 447 4.06 28.67 22.14
CA GLY A 447 4.34 28.14 20.79
C GLY A 447 5.74 28.51 20.27
N TRP A 448 6.34 29.57 20.75
CA TRP A 448 7.67 30.03 20.30
C TRP A 448 8.83 29.35 21.04
N GLU A 449 8.55 28.71 22.18
CA GLU A 449 9.51 27.97 23.00
C GLU A 449 9.52 26.48 22.67
N GLN A 450 8.74 26.02 21.65
CA GLN A 450 8.65 24.65 21.24
C GLN A 450 9.36 24.40 19.91
N PHE A 451 10.16 23.36 19.89
CA PHE A 451 10.91 22.92 18.72
C PHE A 451 10.63 21.42 18.47
N ASP A 452 10.45 21.04 17.22
CA ASP A 452 10.46 19.62 16.86
C ASP A 452 11.91 19.17 16.70
N ARG A 453 12.34 18.21 17.51
CA ARG A 453 13.66 17.60 17.44
C ARG A 453 13.67 16.53 16.35
N VAL A 454 14.46 16.72 15.30
CA VAL A 454 14.64 15.79 14.20
C VAL A 454 15.93 15.01 14.44
N ASP A 455 15.84 13.68 14.55
CA ASP A 455 17.01 12.79 14.66
C ASP A 455 17.62 12.56 13.28
N LEU A 456 18.91 12.83 13.12
CA LEU A 456 19.67 12.66 11.89
C LEU A 456 20.62 11.44 11.96
N GLY A 457 20.57 10.69 13.06
CA GLY A 457 21.46 9.56 13.33
C GLY A 457 22.83 9.97 13.91
N ASN A 458 23.53 9.01 14.51
CA ASN A 458 24.87 9.17 15.09
C ASN A 458 24.96 10.32 16.13
N GLY A 459 23.86 10.62 16.85
CA GLY A 459 23.79 11.71 17.83
C GLY A 459 23.61 13.10 17.22
N ASN A 460 23.45 13.21 15.91
CA ASN A 460 23.15 14.45 15.24
C ASN A 460 21.65 14.72 15.22
N ILE A 461 21.27 15.97 15.43
CA ILE A 461 19.88 16.43 15.42
C ILE A 461 19.74 17.73 14.62
N ALA A 462 18.52 18.02 14.20
CA ALA A 462 18.09 19.35 13.81
C ALA A 462 16.90 19.78 14.68
N LEU A 463 16.73 21.09 14.84
CA LEU A 463 15.62 21.69 15.57
C LEU A 463 14.73 22.46 14.59
N LYS A 464 13.43 22.15 14.55
CA LYS A 464 12.47 22.89 13.75
C LYS A 464 11.58 23.72 14.67
N ALA A 465 11.65 25.04 14.56
CA ALA A 465 10.83 25.92 15.39
C ALA A 465 9.35 25.80 15.02
N ARG A 466 8.49 25.52 16.00
CA ARG A 466 7.04 25.47 15.78
C ARG A 466 6.44 26.83 15.50
N ALA A 467 7.13 27.89 15.92
CA ALA A 467 6.73 29.27 15.68
C ALA A 467 6.51 29.61 14.20
N ASN A 468 7.34 29.06 13.29
CA ASN A 468 7.29 29.36 11.85
C ASN A 468 7.52 28.16 10.93
N GLY A 469 7.73 26.96 11.48
CA GLY A 469 7.99 25.76 10.71
C GLY A 469 9.37 25.72 9.99
N LYS A 470 10.34 26.58 10.41
CA LYS A 470 11.67 26.63 9.84
C LYS A 470 12.70 25.95 10.74
N TYR A 471 13.79 25.47 10.14
CA TYR A 471 14.90 24.89 10.88
C TYR A 471 15.80 25.97 11.49
N VAL A 472 16.24 25.71 12.71
CA VAL A 472 17.24 26.52 13.41
C VAL A 472 18.58 26.33 12.73
N CYS A 473 19.25 27.41 12.43
CA CYS A 473 20.52 27.47 11.71
C CYS A 473 21.57 28.17 12.58
N ALA A 474 22.77 27.62 12.66
CA ALA A 474 23.97 28.33 13.13
C ALA A 474 24.43 29.26 12.01
N ASP A 475 23.83 30.43 11.90
CA ASP A 475 23.91 31.31 10.75
C ASP A 475 25.35 31.82 10.50
N ASN A 476 25.64 32.15 9.24
CA ASN A 476 26.98 32.56 8.80
C ASN A 476 28.08 31.57 9.26
N ALA A 477 27.82 30.25 9.05
CA ALA A 477 28.70 29.18 9.51
C ALA A 477 29.02 29.24 11.02
N GLY A 478 28.03 29.62 11.85
CA GLY A 478 28.14 29.74 13.29
C GLY A 478 28.77 31.04 13.81
N ALA A 479 29.14 31.97 12.93
CA ALA A 479 29.67 33.28 13.31
C ALA A 479 28.57 34.30 13.67
N ALA A 480 27.32 34.01 13.35
CA ALA A 480 26.14 34.79 13.71
C ALA A 480 25.23 34.00 14.69
N PRO A 481 24.34 34.69 15.41
CA PRO A 481 23.37 34.04 16.31
C PRO A 481 22.49 33.00 15.61
N LEU A 482 22.04 32.00 16.37
CA LEU A 482 21.11 31.00 15.88
C LEU A 482 19.76 31.63 15.54
N ILE A 483 19.22 31.27 14.37
CA ILE A 483 17.92 31.77 13.89
C ILE A 483 17.14 30.64 13.18
N ALA A 484 15.81 30.63 13.32
CA ALA A 484 14.93 29.67 12.66
C ALA A 484 14.47 30.22 11.29
N ASN A 485 15.29 30.09 10.25
CA ASN A 485 15.04 30.72 8.95
C ASN A 485 15.30 29.81 7.73
N ARG A 486 15.56 28.52 7.91
CA ARG A 486 15.84 27.57 6.81
C ARG A 486 14.69 26.61 6.54
N ASP A 487 14.48 26.27 5.26
CA ASP A 487 13.45 25.31 4.83
C ASP A 487 13.98 23.88 4.76
N THR A 488 15.29 23.70 4.68
CA THR A 488 15.96 22.40 4.55
C THR A 488 17.09 22.26 5.55
N ILE A 489 17.45 21.01 5.86
CA ILE A 489 18.55 20.69 6.77
C ILE A 489 19.84 20.56 5.95
N GLY A 490 20.86 21.32 6.31
CA GLY A 490 22.23 21.21 5.83
C GLY A 490 23.21 21.18 7.01
N GLY A 491 24.50 21.47 6.76
CA GLY A 491 25.51 21.47 7.80
C GLY A 491 25.31 22.55 8.88
N TRP A 492 24.66 23.65 8.54
CA TRP A 492 24.41 24.74 9.49
C TRP A 492 23.20 24.51 10.38
N GLU A 493 22.28 23.61 9.97
CA GLU A 493 21.08 23.21 10.70
C GLU A 493 21.30 21.92 11.50
N THR A 494 22.51 21.33 11.39
CA THR A 494 22.87 20.08 12.08
C THR A 494 23.67 20.39 13.34
N PHE A 495 23.22 19.82 14.43
CA PHE A 495 23.87 19.90 15.74
C PHE A 495 24.13 18.51 16.30
N GLN A 496 25.29 18.26 16.86
CA GLN A 496 25.54 17.08 17.67
C GLN A 496 25.00 17.32 19.08
N GLN A 497 24.09 16.47 19.53
CA GLN A 497 23.60 16.50 20.90
C GLN A 497 24.58 15.76 21.80
N ILE A 498 25.02 16.42 22.85
CA ILE A 498 25.86 15.85 23.91
C ILE A 498 24.99 15.73 25.18
N ASN A 499 24.90 14.53 25.73
CA ASN A 499 24.24 14.30 27.01
C ASN A 499 25.27 14.49 28.13
N ASN A 500 25.05 15.48 28.98
CA ASN A 500 25.97 15.80 30.08
C ASN A 500 25.73 14.88 31.31
N PRO A 501 26.75 14.67 32.14
CA PRO A 501 26.62 13.81 33.32
C PRO A 501 25.57 14.28 34.36
N ASP A 502 25.23 15.58 34.36
CA ASP A 502 24.22 16.17 35.24
C ASP A 502 22.78 16.09 34.73
N GLY A 503 22.57 15.37 33.60
CA GLY A 503 21.27 15.18 32.96
C GLY A 503 20.85 16.32 32.02
N THR A 504 21.66 17.36 31.87
CA THR A 504 21.46 18.40 30.85
C THR A 504 21.95 17.93 29.47
N ILE A 505 21.66 18.69 28.43
CA ILE A 505 22.24 18.51 27.11
C ILE A 505 23.04 19.75 26.69
N SER A 506 24.00 19.52 25.78
CA SER A 506 24.67 20.60 25.05
C SER A 506 24.55 20.34 23.54
N LEU A 507 24.55 21.40 22.75
CA LEU A 507 24.45 21.34 21.30
C LEU A 507 25.78 21.80 20.69
N LYS A 508 26.41 20.98 19.85
CA LYS A 508 27.62 21.32 19.12
C LYS A 508 27.27 21.53 17.65
N ALA A 509 27.42 22.74 17.14
CA ALA A 509 27.09 23.06 15.76
C ALA A 509 28.07 22.36 14.78
N GLN A 510 27.57 21.66 13.79
CA GLN A 510 28.38 21.09 12.71
C GLN A 510 29.04 22.17 11.83
N ALA A 511 28.44 23.35 11.78
CA ALA A 511 28.88 24.50 11.01
C ALA A 511 30.33 24.92 11.32
N ASN A 512 30.73 24.87 12.61
CA ASN A 512 32.05 25.34 13.06
C ASN A 512 32.67 24.50 14.18
N GLY A 513 32.01 23.44 14.61
CA GLY A 513 32.49 22.57 15.69
C GLY A 513 32.46 23.21 17.09
N LYS A 514 31.73 24.31 17.29
CA LYS A 514 31.60 25.02 18.56
C LYS A 514 30.29 24.67 19.27
N TYR A 515 30.30 24.83 20.60
CA TYR A 515 29.08 24.66 21.40
C TYR A 515 28.21 25.91 21.35
N VAL A 516 26.89 25.65 21.25
CA VAL A 516 25.86 26.68 21.36
C VAL A 516 25.84 27.18 22.82
N CYS A 517 25.84 28.48 22.99
CA CYS A 517 25.83 29.12 24.29
C CYS A 517 24.69 30.15 24.40
N ALA A 518 24.04 30.23 25.56
CA ALA A 518 23.18 31.33 25.94
C ALA A 518 24.07 32.49 26.37
N ASP A 519 24.49 33.32 25.39
CA ASP A 519 25.57 34.28 25.56
C ASP A 519 25.20 35.39 26.58
N ASN A 520 26.23 35.95 27.17
CA ASN A 520 26.08 36.97 28.22
C ASN A 520 25.12 36.52 29.33
N ALA A 521 25.32 35.29 29.83
CA ALA A 521 24.48 34.65 30.83
C ALA A 521 22.98 34.66 30.48
N GLY A 522 22.64 34.41 29.18
CA GLY A 522 21.28 34.36 28.64
C GLY A 522 20.72 35.72 28.20
N ALA A 523 21.36 36.82 28.52
CA ALA A 523 20.90 38.16 28.15
C ALA A 523 21.10 38.49 26.65
N SER A 524 21.86 37.68 25.93
CA SER A 524 22.10 37.82 24.49
C SER A 524 21.60 36.59 23.75
N ALA A 525 21.45 36.70 22.41
CA ALA A 525 21.00 35.63 21.56
C ALA A 525 21.96 34.41 21.61
N LEU A 526 21.40 33.23 21.44
CA LEU A 526 22.18 31.99 21.35
C LEU A 526 23.15 32.03 20.16
N ILE A 527 24.38 31.63 20.37
CA ILE A 527 25.43 31.59 19.37
C ILE A 527 26.35 30.39 19.55
N ALA A 528 26.81 29.78 18.45
CA ALA A 528 27.76 28.66 18.50
C ALA A 528 29.21 29.19 18.50
N ASN A 529 29.73 29.60 19.65
CA ASN A 529 31.04 30.24 19.75
C ASN A 529 31.96 29.75 20.88
N ARG A 530 31.57 28.68 21.60
CA ARG A 530 32.36 28.15 22.74
C ARG A 530 33.10 26.84 22.38
N ASP A 531 34.27 26.67 22.99
CA ASP A 531 35.10 25.48 22.82
C ASP A 531 34.88 24.43 23.90
N ALA A 532 34.23 24.80 25.02
CA ALA A 532 33.97 23.93 26.16
C ALA A 532 32.55 24.10 26.67
N ILE A 533 32.04 23.08 27.37
CA ILE A 533 30.73 23.07 27.99
C ILE A 533 30.86 23.68 29.41
N GLY A 534 30.03 24.64 29.71
CA GLY A 534 29.82 25.24 31.02
C GLY A 534 28.31 25.48 31.25
N PRO A 535 27.93 26.27 32.27
CA PRO A 535 26.51 26.56 32.54
C PRO A 535 25.79 27.26 31.39
N TRP A 536 26.48 28.05 30.57
CA TRP A 536 25.87 28.75 29.44
C TRP A 536 25.65 27.87 28.21
N GLU A 537 26.34 26.72 28.11
CA GLU A 537 26.25 25.74 27.05
C GLU A 537 25.37 24.55 27.44
N SER A 538 24.81 24.56 28.67
CA SER A 538 24.00 23.49 29.23
C SER A 538 22.51 23.86 29.24
N PHE A 539 21.68 22.95 28.74
CA PHE A 539 20.25 23.15 28.66
C PHE A 539 19.51 21.95 29.26
N ASP A 540 18.47 22.21 30.05
CA ASP A 540 17.49 21.19 30.41
C ASP A 540 16.65 20.88 29.18
N LEU A 541 16.54 19.63 28.82
CA LEU A 541 15.65 19.13 27.80
C LEU A 541 14.28 18.86 28.41
N ILE A 542 13.30 19.69 28.07
CA ILE A 542 11.92 19.56 28.56
C ILE A 542 11.08 18.94 27.45
N THR A 543 10.54 17.74 27.70
CA THR A 543 9.51 17.13 26.84
C THR A 543 8.15 17.46 27.44
N PRO A 544 7.28 18.22 26.74
CA PRO A 544 5.94 18.46 27.25
C PRO A 544 5.18 17.15 27.43
N LEU A 545 4.57 16.94 28.59
CA LEU A 545 3.61 15.87 28.77
C LEU A 545 2.46 16.11 27.78
N VAL A 546 2.23 15.18 26.88
CA VAL A 546 1.04 15.14 26.04
C VAL A 546 -0.15 14.96 27.00
N ARG A 547 -0.94 16.01 27.19
CA ARG A 547 -2.23 15.94 27.88
C ARG A 547 -3.32 15.54 26.92
#